data_6e58a1fea00b48cb2b9ad6af19fc1c66
#
_entry.id   6e58a1fea00b48cb2b9ad6af19fc1c66
#
_cell.length_a   1.000
_cell.length_b   1.000
_cell.length_c   1.000
_cell.angle_alpha   90.00
_cell.angle_beta   90.00
_cell.angle_gamma   90.00
#
_symmetry.space_group_name_H-M   'P 1'
#
loop_
_entity.id
_entity.type
_entity.pdbx_description
1 polymer ?
#
loop_
_entity_poly.entity_id
_entity_poly.type
_entity_poly.pdbx_seq_one_letter_code
_entity_poly.pdbx_strand_id
1 'polypeptide(L)'
;MSQQANELFDNFQQLTPSEFFRKNKQMLGFTGKIRSLTIVFHELITNSFDAAEEAGILPEINIELKRIDKEHYILRHSDNGPGIPEDFVMQVYCSMFAGSKFRNIQSRGQQGLGCSGCVLLSQMTTGEPARVISCYQEGDKLKGVKMKFKMDVKKNKGMLMEREDFPAEHTGVCIELQFKDVSYSMAEQGAFEYIRRTMIGNPHAKITFRDPSGHKYIFKRAANIVPILPKEVLPHPKGVSADDILFMAKHTDKRRYKSMLTSSLSRMSNKRV
;
A
#
# COMPACT_ATOMS: atom_id res chain seq x y z
N MET A 1 -33.18 -36.75 5.62
CA MET A 1 -32.67 -35.50 6.24
C MET A 1 -31.12 -35.37 6.27
N SER A 2 -30.35 -36.45 6.38
CA SER A 2 -28.87 -36.38 6.37
C SER A 2 -28.23 -36.03 5.01
N GLN A 3 -28.87 -36.40 3.91
CA GLN A 3 -28.35 -36.14 2.56
C GLN A 3 -28.38 -34.64 2.19
N GLN A 4 -29.46 -33.93 2.55
CA GLN A 4 -29.59 -32.49 2.29
C GLN A 4 -28.54 -31.64 3.04
N ALA A 5 -28.16 -32.02 4.27
CA ALA A 5 -27.14 -31.30 5.02
C ALA A 5 -25.76 -31.47 4.35
N ASN A 6 -25.40 -32.70 3.94
CA ASN A 6 -24.12 -32.95 3.26
C ASN A 6 -24.03 -32.19 1.93
N GLU A 7 -25.09 -32.19 1.12
CA GLU A 7 -25.16 -31.46 -0.16
C GLU A 7 -24.99 -29.92 0.04
N LEU A 8 -25.51 -29.36 1.14
CA LEU A 8 -25.32 -27.95 1.49
C LEU A 8 -23.86 -27.61 1.90
N PHE A 9 -23.20 -28.56 2.59
CA PHE A 9 -21.82 -28.39 3.02
C PHE A 9 -20.77 -28.79 1.99
N ASP A 10 -21.14 -29.52 0.93
CA ASP A 10 -20.23 -29.83 -0.19
C ASP A 10 -19.68 -28.57 -0.89
N ASN A 11 -20.41 -27.46 -0.82
CA ASN A 11 -20.00 -26.18 -1.36
C ASN A 11 -19.29 -25.26 -0.35
N PHE A 12 -19.06 -25.72 0.89
CA PHE A 12 -18.37 -24.93 1.90
C PHE A 12 -16.90 -24.76 1.54
N GLN A 13 -16.48 -23.52 1.26
CA GLN A 13 -15.11 -23.18 0.86
C GLN A 13 -14.55 -22.10 1.77
N GLN A 14 -13.34 -22.31 2.26
CA GLN A 14 -12.54 -21.27 2.88
C GLN A 14 -11.71 -20.58 1.78
N LEU A 15 -11.90 -19.28 1.61
CA LEU A 15 -11.14 -18.48 0.66
C LEU A 15 -9.95 -17.81 1.34
N THR A 16 -8.82 -17.72 0.64
CA THR A 16 -7.74 -16.82 1.05
C THR A 16 -8.14 -15.36 0.82
N PRO A 17 -7.48 -14.38 1.46
CA PRO A 17 -7.74 -12.96 1.20
C PRO A 17 -7.67 -12.60 -0.28
N SER A 18 -6.65 -13.08 -0.99
CA SER A 18 -6.49 -12.81 -2.42
C SER A 18 -7.61 -13.42 -3.28
N GLU A 19 -8.07 -14.63 -2.96
CA GLU A 19 -9.21 -15.25 -3.64
C GLU A 19 -10.51 -14.48 -3.40
N PHE A 20 -10.72 -14.03 -2.14
CA PHE A 20 -11.88 -13.23 -1.79
C PHE A 20 -11.90 -11.92 -2.59
N PHE A 21 -10.81 -11.16 -2.61
CA PHE A 21 -10.73 -9.89 -3.33
C PHE A 21 -10.72 -10.09 -4.86
N ARG A 22 -10.19 -11.20 -5.36
CA ARG A 22 -10.32 -11.54 -6.78
C ARG A 22 -11.77 -11.65 -7.21
N LYS A 23 -12.63 -12.26 -6.37
CA LYS A 23 -14.07 -12.37 -6.62
C LYS A 23 -14.82 -11.05 -6.35
N ASN A 24 -14.32 -10.21 -5.45
CA ASN A 24 -14.97 -9.00 -4.95
C ASN A 24 -14.10 -7.75 -5.15
N LYS A 25 -13.56 -7.56 -6.36
CA LYS A 25 -12.64 -6.44 -6.67
C LYS A 25 -13.18 -5.05 -6.35
N GLN A 26 -14.51 -4.87 -6.38
CA GLN A 26 -15.17 -3.63 -6.00
C GLN A 26 -14.93 -3.23 -4.53
N MET A 27 -14.65 -4.18 -3.65
CA MET A 27 -14.31 -3.90 -2.25
C MET A 27 -12.92 -3.27 -2.08
N LEU A 28 -12.05 -3.42 -3.08
CA LEU A 28 -10.77 -2.69 -3.19
C LEU A 28 -10.94 -1.32 -3.90
N GLY A 29 -12.17 -0.90 -4.19
CA GLY A 29 -12.46 0.34 -4.91
C GLY A 29 -12.38 0.22 -6.44
N PHE A 30 -12.03 -0.93 -7.00
CA PHE A 30 -11.91 -1.13 -8.45
C PHE A 30 -13.29 -1.25 -9.11
N THR A 31 -13.98 -0.09 -9.22
CA THR A 31 -15.32 0.04 -9.80
C THR A 31 -15.27 0.90 -11.05
N GLY A 32 -15.47 0.27 -12.21
CA GLY A 32 -15.40 0.97 -13.50
C GLY A 32 -13.97 1.33 -13.93
N LYS A 33 -13.82 1.64 -15.22
CA LYS A 33 -12.50 1.74 -15.88
C LYS A 33 -11.65 2.91 -15.40
N ILE A 34 -12.25 4.11 -15.29
CA ILE A 34 -11.54 5.33 -14.88
C ILE A 34 -11.14 5.21 -13.40
N ARG A 35 -12.09 4.85 -12.54
CA ARG A 35 -11.87 4.78 -11.10
C ARG A 35 -10.83 3.71 -10.72
N SER A 36 -10.84 2.55 -11.38
CA SER A 36 -9.85 1.50 -11.13
C SER A 36 -8.43 2.00 -11.37
N LEU A 37 -8.19 2.70 -12.47
CA LEU A 37 -6.87 3.28 -12.73
C LEU A 37 -6.52 4.36 -11.71
N THR A 38 -7.48 5.22 -11.34
CA THR A 38 -7.27 6.27 -10.34
C THR A 38 -6.92 5.71 -8.96
N ILE A 39 -7.55 4.59 -8.54
CA ILE A 39 -7.19 3.90 -7.30
C ILE A 39 -5.76 3.36 -7.34
N VAL A 40 -5.30 2.82 -8.47
CA VAL A 40 -3.90 2.40 -8.62
C VAL A 40 -2.94 3.58 -8.38
N PHE A 41 -3.23 4.76 -8.95
CA PHE A 41 -2.44 5.97 -8.68
C PHE A 41 -2.49 6.36 -7.21
N HIS A 42 -3.68 6.31 -6.59
CA HIS A 42 -3.87 6.60 -5.17
C HIS A 42 -2.95 5.72 -4.31
N GLU A 43 -3.03 4.41 -4.48
CA GLU A 43 -2.30 3.45 -3.64
C GLU A 43 -0.78 3.59 -3.77
N LEU A 44 -0.27 3.75 -5.00
CA LEU A 44 1.17 3.88 -5.22
C LEU A 44 1.71 5.23 -4.71
N ILE A 45 1.03 6.34 -4.99
CA ILE A 45 1.46 7.68 -4.56
C ILE A 45 1.43 7.80 -3.04
N THR A 46 0.36 7.35 -2.38
CA THR A 46 0.25 7.43 -0.92
C THR A 46 1.29 6.58 -0.20
N ASN A 47 1.60 5.39 -0.72
CA ASN A 47 2.66 4.57 -0.15
C ASN A 47 4.05 5.20 -0.31
N SER A 48 4.33 5.83 -1.46
CA SER A 48 5.60 6.53 -1.68
C SER A 48 5.73 7.76 -0.77
N PHE A 49 4.63 8.51 -0.53
CA PHE A 49 4.65 9.61 0.43
C PHE A 49 4.93 9.12 1.84
N ASP A 50 4.18 8.12 2.30
CA ASP A 50 4.37 7.58 3.64
C ASP A 50 5.80 7.05 3.84
N ALA A 51 6.35 6.31 2.87
CA ALA A 51 7.70 5.77 2.96
C ALA A 51 8.78 6.87 3.01
N ALA A 52 8.64 7.90 2.19
CA ALA A 52 9.58 9.02 2.18
C ALA A 52 9.48 9.85 3.46
N GLU A 53 8.26 10.18 3.91
CA GLU A 53 8.02 10.95 5.13
C GLU A 53 8.53 10.21 6.37
N GLU A 54 8.26 8.91 6.49
CA GLU A 54 8.78 8.06 7.58
C GLU A 54 10.31 8.03 7.62
N ALA A 55 10.96 8.10 6.45
CA ALA A 55 12.41 8.17 6.33
C ALA A 55 12.98 9.61 6.46
N GLY A 56 12.15 10.63 6.67
CA GLY A 56 12.59 12.03 6.72
C GLY A 56 13.03 12.60 5.37
N ILE A 57 12.59 11.99 4.26
CA ILE A 57 12.95 12.36 2.88
C ILE A 57 11.82 13.20 2.28
N LEU A 58 12.17 14.29 1.57
CA LEU A 58 11.20 15.04 0.78
C LEU A 58 10.77 14.21 -0.44
N PRO A 59 9.47 13.86 -0.58
CA PRO A 59 9.03 12.95 -1.63
C PRO A 59 9.25 13.49 -3.04
N GLU A 60 9.85 12.69 -3.90
CA GLU A 60 9.91 12.88 -5.36
C GLU A 60 9.41 11.64 -6.07
N ILE A 61 8.34 11.80 -6.83
CA ILE A 61 7.68 10.70 -7.53
C ILE A 61 7.69 10.96 -9.04
N ASN A 62 8.06 9.94 -9.81
CA ASN A 62 7.95 9.97 -11.27
C ASN A 62 6.97 8.89 -11.71
N ILE A 63 6.00 9.28 -12.50
CA ILE A 63 4.95 8.40 -13.01
C ILE A 63 4.93 8.51 -14.53
N GLU A 64 4.97 7.38 -15.21
CA GLU A 64 4.78 7.29 -16.64
C GLU A 64 3.65 6.32 -16.93
N LEU A 65 2.64 6.79 -17.68
CA LEU A 65 1.53 5.98 -18.14
C LEU A 65 1.58 5.89 -19.66
N LYS A 66 1.95 4.73 -20.18
CA LYS A 66 1.99 4.46 -21.62
C LYS A 66 0.74 3.71 -22.05
N ARG A 67 0.12 4.16 -23.13
CA ARG A 67 -0.95 3.42 -23.79
C ARG A 67 -0.35 2.41 -24.75
N ILE A 68 -0.74 1.14 -24.64
CA ILE A 68 -0.42 0.08 -25.61
C ILE A 68 -1.54 -0.01 -26.63
N ASP A 69 -2.80 0.00 -26.13
CA ASP A 69 -4.00 -0.13 -26.94
C ASP A 69 -5.15 0.64 -26.29
N LYS A 70 -6.36 0.63 -26.84
CA LYS A 70 -7.51 1.46 -26.43
C LYS A 70 -7.76 1.50 -24.93
N GLU A 71 -7.64 0.40 -24.23
CA GLU A 71 -7.88 0.27 -22.79
C GLU A 71 -6.79 -0.56 -22.12
N HIS A 72 -5.59 -0.52 -22.68
CA HIS A 72 -4.43 -1.24 -22.20
C HIS A 72 -3.27 -0.26 -21.97
N TYR A 73 -2.75 -0.27 -20.75
CA TYR A 73 -1.70 0.66 -20.32
C TYR A 73 -0.59 -0.06 -19.56
N ILE A 74 0.63 0.47 -19.68
CA ILE A 74 1.74 0.21 -18.79
C ILE A 74 1.90 1.42 -17.88
N LEU A 75 1.89 1.19 -16.58
CA LEU A 75 2.20 2.18 -15.57
C LEU A 75 3.58 1.87 -14.98
N ARG A 76 4.46 2.85 -15.05
CA ARG A 76 5.73 2.87 -14.33
C ARG A 76 5.68 3.96 -13.27
N HIS A 77 5.87 3.58 -12.02
CA HIS A 77 5.88 4.46 -10.88
C HIS A 77 7.21 4.32 -10.16
N SER A 78 7.89 5.43 -9.88
CA SER A 78 9.13 5.42 -9.12
C SER A 78 9.17 6.55 -8.10
N ASP A 79 9.83 6.30 -6.97
CA ASP A 79 10.03 7.24 -5.88
C ASP A 79 11.49 7.28 -5.44
N ASN A 80 11.81 8.26 -4.59
CA ASN A 80 13.10 8.44 -3.94
C ASN A 80 13.06 8.04 -2.46
N GLY A 81 12.14 7.18 -2.06
CA GLY A 81 12.01 6.69 -0.69
C GLY A 81 13.20 5.83 -0.24
N PRO A 82 13.12 5.22 0.94
CA PRO A 82 14.23 4.43 1.50
C PRO A 82 14.49 3.10 0.76
N GLY A 83 13.62 2.74 -0.21
CA GLY A 83 13.63 1.42 -0.82
C GLY A 83 12.93 0.37 0.04
N ILE A 84 12.84 -0.84 -0.47
CA ILE A 84 12.29 -2.01 0.22
C ILE A 84 13.36 -3.09 0.23
N PRO A 85 13.81 -3.58 1.41
CA PRO A 85 14.72 -4.72 1.46
C PRO A 85 14.16 -5.92 0.72
N GLU A 86 15.01 -6.67 0.03
CA GLU A 86 14.63 -7.76 -0.87
C GLU A 86 13.61 -8.73 -0.26
N ASP A 87 13.85 -9.15 0.97
CA ASP A 87 13.01 -10.14 1.69
C ASP A 87 11.56 -9.67 1.87
N PHE A 88 11.33 -8.34 1.84
CA PHE A 88 10.02 -7.74 2.03
C PHE A 88 9.30 -7.37 0.73
N VAL A 89 10.00 -7.30 -0.41
CA VAL A 89 9.40 -6.88 -1.70
C VAL A 89 8.16 -7.73 -2.03
N MET A 90 8.30 -9.04 -1.98
CA MET A 90 7.20 -9.95 -2.29
C MET A 90 6.07 -9.88 -1.25
N GLN A 91 6.40 -9.64 0.00
CA GLN A 91 5.41 -9.48 1.06
C GLN A 91 4.59 -8.21 0.86
N VAL A 92 5.22 -7.08 0.55
CA VAL A 92 4.56 -5.79 0.29
C VAL A 92 3.62 -5.85 -0.92
N TYR A 93 4.06 -6.51 -2.00
CA TYR A 93 3.33 -6.49 -3.27
C TYR A 93 2.42 -7.70 -3.51
N CYS A 94 2.60 -8.80 -2.80
CA CYS A 94 1.86 -10.04 -3.06
C CYS A 94 1.13 -10.63 -1.85
N SER A 95 1.28 -10.05 -0.66
CA SER A 95 0.57 -10.53 0.53
C SER A 95 -0.48 -9.50 0.95
N MET A 96 -1.75 -9.89 0.89
CA MET A 96 -2.84 -9.07 1.41
C MET A 96 -2.88 -9.15 2.93
N PHE A 97 -3.26 -8.05 3.59
CA PHE A 97 -3.20 -7.87 5.05
C PHE A 97 -1.79 -7.99 5.63
N ALA A 98 -0.78 -7.70 4.82
CA ALA A 98 0.60 -7.57 5.27
C ALA A 98 1.03 -6.09 5.22
N GLY A 99 1.69 -5.62 6.27
CA GLY A 99 2.18 -4.25 6.33
C GLY A 99 2.75 -3.89 7.68
N SER A 100 3.56 -2.84 7.72
CA SER A 100 4.14 -2.28 8.95
C SER A 100 3.23 -1.24 9.63
N LYS A 101 2.10 -0.87 9.00
CA LYS A 101 1.24 0.27 9.39
C LYS A 101 0.02 -0.13 10.23
N PHE A 102 -0.01 -1.34 10.79
CA PHE A 102 -1.07 -1.79 11.71
C PHE A 102 -0.91 -1.19 13.12
N ARG A 103 -0.39 0.03 13.23
CA ARG A 103 -0.22 0.76 14.47
C ARG A 103 -1.29 1.83 14.60
N ASN A 104 -1.61 2.25 15.82
CA ASN A 104 -2.52 3.36 16.11
C ASN A 104 -1.88 4.74 15.78
N ILE A 105 -1.30 4.85 14.60
CA ILE A 105 -0.70 6.07 14.07
C ILE A 105 -1.49 6.47 12.83
N GLN A 106 -1.78 7.75 12.67
CA GLN A 106 -2.40 8.25 11.45
C GLN A 106 -1.43 8.05 10.27
N SER A 107 -1.79 7.20 9.33
CA SER A 107 -1.11 6.97 8.05
C SER A 107 -2.12 6.91 6.92
N ARG A 108 -1.68 7.12 5.66
CA ARG A 108 -2.58 7.11 4.50
C ARG A 108 -3.00 5.69 4.14
N GLY A 109 -2.11 4.71 4.30
CA GLY A 109 -2.35 3.30 3.96
C GLY A 109 -2.28 2.39 5.19
N GLN A 110 -3.43 2.06 5.82
CA GLN A 110 -3.47 1.24 7.04
C GLN A 110 -3.93 -0.21 6.81
N GLN A 111 -4.49 -0.52 5.65
CA GLN A 111 -5.19 -1.80 5.45
C GLN A 111 -4.29 -2.94 4.97
N GLY A 112 -3.08 -2.66 4.51
CA GLY A 112 -2.19 -3.66 3.92
C GLY A 112 -2.74 -4.31 2.65
N LEU A 113 -3.56 -3.56 1.90
CA LEU A 113 -4.24 -4.04 0.69
C LEU A 113 -3.83 -3.28 -0.59
N GLY A 114 -3.31 -2.06 -0.47
CA GLY A 114 -3.12 -1.15 -1.58
C GLY A 114 -2.20 -1.68 -2.68
N CYS A 115 -0.93 -1.90 -2.37
CA CYS A 115 0.04 -2.40 -3.35
C CYS A 115 -0.31 -3.80 -3.86
N SER A 116 -0.71 -4.71 -2.97
CA SER A 116 -1.11 -6.08 -3.34
C SER A 116 -2.39 -6.08 -4.18
N GLY A 117 -3.32 -5.16 -3.93
CA GLY A 117 -4.51 -4.93 -4.75
C GLY A 117 -4.17 -4.46 -6.16
N CYS A 118 -3.19 -3.55 -6.31
CA CYS A 118 -2.71 -3.10 -7.63
C CYS A 118 -2.08 -4.25 -8.43
N VAL A 119 -1.24 -5.08 -7.80
CA VAL A 119 -0.65 -6.27 -8.44
C VAL A 119 -1.74 -7.28 -8.81
N LEU A 120 -2.71 -7.52 -7.92
CA LEU A 120 -3.83 -8.41 -8.21
C LEU A 120 -4.65 -7.90 -9.40
N LEU A 121 -4.98 -6.62 -9.48
CA LEU A 121 -5.72 -6.03 -10.61
C LEU A 121 -4.92 -6.17 -11.92
N SER A 122 -3.62 -5.87 -11.90
CA SER A 122 -2.71 -6.05 -13.03
C SER A 122 -2.76 -7.50 -13.54
N GLN A 123 -2.54 -8.45 -12.65
CA GLN A 123 -2.54 -9.88 -12.99
C GLN A 123 -3.91 -10.38 -13.46
N MET A 124 -5.01 -9.91 -12.87
CA MET A 124 -6.37 -10.30 -13.28
C MET A 124 -6.72 -9.79 -14.68
N THR A 125 -6.26 -8.62 -15.05
CA THR A 125 -6.64 -7.97 -16.30
C THR A 125 -5.73 -8.34 -17.48
N THR A 126 -4.45 -8.64 -17.22
CA THR A 126 -3.46 -8.91 -18.26
C THR A 126 -2.83 -10.28 -18.19
N GLY A 127 -2.77 -10.89 -17.01
CA GLY A 127 -1.95 -12.08 -16.75
C GLY A 127 -0.46 -11.81 -16.66
N GLU A 128 -0.02 -10.55 -16.89
CA GLU A 128 1.39 -10.17 -16.87
C GLU A 128 1.97 -10.12 -15.46
N PRO A 129 3.27 -10.43 -15.30
CA PRO A 129 3.95 -10.29 -14.01
C PRO A 129 4.21 -8.82 -13.68
N ALA A 130 4.25 -8.50 -12.39
CA ALA A 130 4.78 -7.25 -11.89
C ALA A 130 6.30 -7.24 -11.98
N ARG A 131 6.89 -6.05 -12.22
CA ARG A 131 8.34 -5.82 -12.18
C ARG A 131 8.62 -4.75 -11.15
N VAL A 132 9.54 -5.02 -10.23
CA VAL A 132 9.98 -4.09 -9.20
C VAL A 132 11.49 -3.96 -9.26
N ILE A 133 11.97 -2.73 -9.17
CA ILE A 133 13.35 -2.39 -8.87
C ILE A 133 13.33 -1.72 -7.50
N SER A 134 14.06 -2.28 -6.54
CA SER A 134 14.22 -1.68 -5.23
C SER A 134 15.69 -1.42 -4.96
N CYS A 135 15.98 -0.18 -4.54
CA CYS A 135 17.32 0.24 -4.13
C CYS A 135 17.24 0.69 -2.66
N TYR A 136 17.99 0.05 -1.79
CA TYR A 136 17.90 0.25 -0.34
C TYR A 136 19.28 0.17 0.33
N GLN A 137 19.35 0.69 1.56
CA GLN A 137 20.54 0.62 2.38
C GLN A 137 20.62 -0.74 3.09
N GLU A 138 21.75 -1.44 2.94
CA GLU A 138 22.06 -2.67 3.67
C GLU A 138 23.41 -2.50 4.38
N GLY A 139 23.38 -2.22 5.67
CA GLY A 139 24.56 -1.78 6.41
C GLY A 139 25.10 -0.46 5.83
N ASP A 140 26.37 -0.43 5.45
CA ASP A 140 27.03 0.76 4.87
C ASP A 140 26.98 0.80 3.33
N LYS A 141 26.28 -0.16 2.70
CA LYS A 141 26.24 -0.26 1.24
C LYS A 141 24.83 -0.04 0.69
N LEU A 142 24.78 0.56 -0.50
CA LEU A 142 23.57 0.59 -1.29
C LEU A 142 23.47 -0.68 -2.13
N LYS A 143 22.32 -1.34 -2.07
CA LYS A 143 22.00 -2.55 -2.80
C LYS A 143 20.80 -2.32 -3.69
N GLY A 144 20.88 -2.79 -4.94
CA GLY A 144 19.79 -2.76 -5.88
C GLY A 144 19.37 -4.18 -6.26
N VAL A 145 18.06 -4.42 -6.30
CA VAL A 145 17.48 -5.68 -6.76
C VAL A 145 16.38 -5.42 -7.78
N LYS A 146 16.40 -6.16 -8.88
CA LYS A 146 15.31 -6.24 -9.85
C LYS A 146 14.58 -7.56 -9.64
N MET A 147 13.29 -7.51 -9.53
CA MET A 147 12.46 -8.70 -9.33
C MET A 147 11.27 -8.68 -10.30
N LYS A 148 10.97 -9.84 -10.85
CA LYS A 148 9.76 -10.10 -11.65
C LYS A 148 8.99 -11.23 -11.00
N PHE A 149 7.72 -11.01 -10.71
CA PHE A 149 6.92 -11.93 -9.92
C PHE A 149 5.43 -11.87 -10.25
N LYS A 150 4.71 -12.90 -9.84
CA LYS A 150 3.25 -12.98 -9.84
C LYS A 150 2.75 -13.26 -8.42
N MET A 151 1.49 -12.95 -8.16
CA MET A 151 0.81 -13.33 -6.93
C MET A 151 0.23 -14.74 -7.08
N ASP A 152 0.59 -15.66 -6.18
CA ASP A 152 -0.15 -16.90 -5.95
C ASP A 152 -1.40 -16.57 -5.12
N VAL A 153 -2.52 -16.45 -5.81
CA VAL A 153 -3.79 -16.06 -5.20
C VAL A 153 -4.27 -17.10 -4.16
N LYS A 154 -3.98 -18.37 -4.38
CA LYS A 154 -4.38 -19.45 -3.45
C LYS A 154 -3.57 -19.43 -2.16
N LYS A 155 -2.31 -19.02 -2.21
CA LYS A 155 -1.40 -18.99 -1.05
C LYS A 155 -1.28 -17.61 -0.43
N ASN A 156 -1.85 -16.56 -1.05
CA ASN A 156 -1.65 -15.17 -0.66
C ASN A 156 -0.16 -14.79 -0.53
N LYS A 157 0.67 -15.22 -1.48
CA LYS A 157 2.12 -15.03 -1.50
C LYS A 157 2.63 -14.71 -2.89
N GLY A 158 3.82 -14.15 -2.98
CA GLY A 158 4.50 -13.94 -4.25
C GLY A 158 5.14 -15.22 -4.80
N MET A 159 5.13 -15.35 -6.13
CA MET A 159 5.91 -16.31 -6.89
C MET A 159 6.98 -15.57 -7.66
N LEU A 160 8.23 -15.70 -7.24
CA LEU A 160 9.38 -15.13 -7.92
C LEU A 160 9.59 -15.83 -9.27
N MET A 161 9.79 -15.05 -10.33
CA MET A 161 10.08 -15.54 -11.68
C MET A 161 11.51 -15.23 -12.09
N GLU A 162 11.96 -14.00 -11.84
CA GLU A 162 13.30 -13.53 -12.21
C GLU A 162 13.82 -12.63 -11.07
N ARG A 163 15.13 -12.67 -10.85
CA ARG A 163 15.84 -11.86 -9.87
C ARG A 163 17.23 -11.51 -10.38
N GLU A 164 17.63 -10.25 -10.22
CA GLU A 164 18.95 -9.74 -10.59
C GLU A 164 19.41 -8.71 -9.53
N ASP A 165 20.62 -8.88 -9.02
CA ASP A 165 21.28 -7.89 -8.18
C ASP A 165 22.07 -6.90 -9.04
N PHE A 166 22.13 -5.64 -8.60
CA PHE A 166 22.98 -4.63 -9.21
C PHE A 166 23.44 -3.61 -8.18
N PRO A 167 24.57 -2.92 -8.39
CA PRO A 167 25.00 -1.83 -7.53
C PRO A 167 24.07 -0.64 -7.71
N ALA A 168 23.52 -0.12 -6.57
CA ALA A 168 22.67 1.06 -6.57
C ALA A 168 23.46 2.32 -6.26
N GLU A 169 23.05 3.45 -6.83
CA GLU A 169 23.63 4.77 -6.56
C GLU A 169 22.77 5.62 -5.62
N HIS A 170 21.48 5.28 -5.48
CA HIS A 170 20.50 5.98 -4.64
C HIS A 170 19.46 5.00 -4.13
N THR A 171 18.71 5.37 -3.12
CA THR A 171 17.57 4.60 -2.64
C THR A 171 16.28 4.94 -3.41
N GLY A 172 15.30 4.06 -3.34
CA GLY A 172 13.98 4.25 -3.94
C GLY A 172 13.39 2.97 -4.50
N VAL A 173 12.16 3.05 -4.94
CA VAL A 173 11.44 1.94 -5.56
C VAL A 173 10.94 2.34 -6.95
N CYS A 174 11.02 1.44 -7.90
CA CYS A 174 10.34 1.55 -9.18
C CYS A 174 9.51 0.31 -9.42
N ILE A 175 8.20 0.46 -9.63
CA ILE A 175 7.29 -0.63 -9.99
C ILE A 175 6.72 -0.39 -11.38
N GLU A 176 6.63 -1.47 -12.16
CA GLU A 176 5.98 -1.50 -13.47
C GLU A 176 4.85 -2.52 -13.46
N LEU A 177 3.65 -2.06 -13.79
CA LEU A 177 2.42 -2.85 -13.84
C LEU A 177 1.70 -2.61 -15.17
N GLN A 178 1.00 -3.63 -15.67
CA GLN A 178 0.16 -3.53 -16.86
C GLN A 178 -1.30 -3.70 -16.49
N PHE A 179 -2.18 -2.95 -17.14
CA PHE A 179 -3.62 -2.97 -16.88
C PHE A 179 -4.41 -2.98 -18.17
N LYS A 180 -5.39 -3.88 -18.27
CA LYS A 180 -6.47 -3.84 -19.27
C LYS A 180 -7.79 -3.47 -18.64
N ASP A 181 -8.75 -3.10 -19.48
CA ASP A 181 -10.10 -2.69 -19.05
C ASP A 181 -10.08 -1.50 -18.08
N VAL A 182 -9.10 -0.63 -18.21
CA VAL A 182 -8.99 0.65 -17.50
C VAL A 182 -8.94 1.80 -18.50
N SER A 183 -9.24 3.01 -18.04
CA SER A 183 -9.24 4.20 -18.90
C SER A 183 -8.62 5.40 -18.19
N TYR A 184 -7.65 6.04 -18.86
CA TYR A 184 -7.11 7.31 -18.40
C TYR A 184 -8.09 8.45 -18.73
N SER A 185 -8.28 9.34 -17.78
CA SER A 185 -9.13 10.53 -17.92
C SER A 185 -8.53 11.70 -17.16
N MET A 186 -8.69 12.91 -17.73
CA MET A 186 -8.38 14.17 -17.05
C MET A 186 -9.60 14.76 -16.32
N ALA A 187 -10.77 14.12 -16.41
CA ALA A 187 -11.99 14.53 -15.73
C ALA A 187 -11.86 14.37 -14.20
N GLU A 188 -12.84 14.88 -13.47
CA GLU A 188 -12.83 15.00 -12.00
C GLU A 188 -12.49 13.71 -11.23
N GLN A 189 -12.90 12.55 -11.75
CA GLN A 189 -12.62 11.24 -11.13
C GLN A 189 -11.38 10.55 -11.73
N GLY A 190 -10.64 11.24 -12.62
CA GLY A 190 -9.49 10.68 -13.32
C GLY A 190 -8.18 10.81 -12.55
N ALA A 191 -7.19 10.03 -12.99
CA ALA A 191 -5.87 9.97 -12.36
C ALA A 191 -5.12 11.31 -12.38
N PHE A 192 -5.28 12.13 -13.43
CA PHE A 192 -4.66 13.46 -13.51
C PHE A 192 -5.20 14.39 -12.42
N GLU A 193 -6.51 14.47 -12.29
CA GLU A 193 -7.15 15.32 -11.28
C GLU A 193 -6.85 14.83 -9.85
N TYR A 194 -6.74 13.52 -9.67
CA TYR A 194 -6.27 12.94 -8.42
C TYR A 194 -4.87 13.46 -8.04
N ILE A 195 -3.89 13.40 -8.96
CA ILE A 195 -2.54 13.94 -8.72
C ILE A 195 -2.62 15.41 -8.36
N ARG A 196 -3.36 16.22 -9.15
CA ARG A 196 -3.49 17.67 -8.95
C ARG A 196 -4.01 18.00 -7.53
N ARG A 197 -5.08 17.34 -7.09
CA ARG A 197 -5.66 17.53 -5.75
C ARG A 197 -4.72 17.05 -4.64
N THR A 198 -4.06 15.93 -4.87
CA THR A 198 -3.10 15.35 -3.91
C THR A 198 -1.93 16.30 -3.67
N MET A 199 -1.43 16.99 -4.70
CA MET A 199 -0.36 17.96 -4.57
C MET A 199 -0.73 19.21 -3.78
N ILE A 200 -2.02 19.61 -3.80
CA ILE A 200 -2.50 20.72 -2.96
C ILE A 200 -2.38 20.37 -1.47
N GLY A 201 -2.72 19.13 -1.11
CA GLY A 201 -2.62 18.64 0.27
C GLY A 201 -1.20 18.23 0.71
N ASN A 202 -0.26 18.11 -0.24
CA ASN A 202 1.12 17.67 0.03
C ASN A 202 2.16 18.64 -0.60
N PRO A 203 2.26 19.88 -0.11
CA PRO A 203 3.10 20.92 -0.71
C PRO A 203 4.61 20.61 -0.63
N HIS A 204 5.04 19.70 0.22
CA HIS A 204 6.42 19.25 0.39
C HIS A 204 6.85 18.19 -0.63
N ALA A 205 5.92 17.67 -1.44
CA ALA A 205 6.19 16.68 -2.45
C ALA A 205 6.45 17.28 -3.83
N LYS A 206 7.07 16.49 -4.71
CA LYS A 206 7.22 16.76 -6.14
C LYS A 206 6.75 15.54 -6.91
N ILE A 207 5.85 15.75 -7.89
CA ILE A 207 5.43 14.68 -8.80
C ILE A 207 5.71 15.10 -10.24
N THR A 208 6.37 14.22 -10.99
CA THR A 208 6.48 14.32 -12.44
C THR A 208 5.59 13.26 -13.06
N PHE A 209 4.64 13.66 -13.85
CA PHE A 209 3.71 12.75 -14.54
C PHE A 209 3.82 12.89 -16.05
N ARG A 210 4.03 11.76 -16.74
CA ARG A 210 3.93 11.66 -18.20
C ARG A 210 2.66 10.90 -18.55
N ASP A 211 1.75 11.57 -19.24
CA ASP A 211 0.46 11.01 -19.63
C ASP A 211 0.57 10.11 -20.87
N PRO A 212 -0.50 9.37 -21.24
CA PRO A 212 -0.51 8.50 -22.41
C PRO A 212 -0.35 9.21 -23.76
N SER A 213 -0.52 10.53 -23.79
CA SER A 213 -0.31 11.35 -25.00
C SER A 213 1.14 11.87 -25.08
N GLY A 214 1.97 11.56 -24.09
CA GLY A 214 3.37 12.00 -24.01
C GLY A 214 3.57 13.37 -23.34
N HIS A 215 2.51 14.05 -22.91
CA HIS A 215 2.63 15.31 -22.19
C HIS A 215 3.26 15.08 -20.81
N LYS A 216 4.23 15.94 -20.47
CA LYS A 216 4.92 15.92 -19.19
C LYS A 216 4.41 17.05 -18.28
N TYR A 217 3.82 16.67 -17.17
CA TYR A 217 3.35 17.57 -16.13
C TYR A 217 4.34 17.52 -14.94
N ILE A 218 4.73 18.68 -14.43
CA ILE A 218 5.63 18.79 -13.28
C ILE A 218 4.91 19.57 -12.19
N PHE A 219 4.52 18.88 -11.14
CA PHE A 219 3.97 19.46 -9.93
C PHE A 219 5.14 19.74 -8.99
N LYS A 220 5.55 21.02 -8.93
CA LYS A 220 6.70 21.44 -8.15
C LYS A 220 6.37 21.44 -6.66
N ARG A 221 7.39 21.17 -5.85
CA ARG A 221 7.36 21.35 -4.42
C ARG A 221 7.18 22.83 -4.07
N ALA A 222 6.28 23.14 -3.13
CA ALA A 222 6.03 24.48 -2.61
C ALA A 222 6.62 24.69 -1.20
N ALA A 223 6.89 23.61 -0.46
CA ALA A 223 7.50 23.63 0.86
C ALA A 223 8.67 22.64 0.92
N ASN A 224 9.76 23.03 1.58
CA ASN A 224 10.98 22.22 1.70
C ASN A 224 11.15 21.65 3.13
N ILE A 225 10.04 21.33 3.79
CA ILE A 225 10.02 20.78 5.15
C ILE A 225 9.24 19.46 5.10
N VAL A 226 9.86 18.38 5.57
CA VAL A 226 9.15 17.10 5.76
C VAL A 226 8.18 17.27 6.93
N PRO A 227 6.92 16.87 6.80
CA PRO A 227 5.94 16.93 7.89
C PRO A 227 6.43 16.15 9.12
N ILE A 228 6.09 16.65 10.31
CA ILE A 228 6.36 15.93 11.55
C ILE A 228 5.44 14.70 11.57
N LEU A 229 6.04 13.53 11.73
CA LEU A 229 5.28 12.28 11.82
C LEU A 229 4.32 12.30 13.01
N PRO A 230 3.08 11.84 12.82
CA PRO A 230 2.15 11.64 13.92
C PRO A 230 2.74 10.68 14.95
N LYS A 231 2.53 10.99 16.23
CA LYS A 231 2.91 10.09 17.32
C LYS A 231 1.75 9.13 17.62
N GLU A 232 2.10 7.91 17.98
CA GLU A 232 1.10 6.96 18.46
C GLU A 232 0.40 7.53 19.70
N VAL A 233 -0.93 7.49 19.69
CA VAL A 233 -1.75 7.99 20.79
C VAL A 233 -2.46 6.80 21.44
N LEU A 234 -2.29 6.69 22.75
CA LEU A 234 -3.01 5.68 23.53
C LEU A 234 -4.52 5.85 23.35
N PRO A 235 -5.29 4.77 23.28
CA PRO A 235 -6.75 4.84 23.12
C PRO A 235 -7.40 5.59 24.30
N HIS A 236 -8.46 6.33 23.99
CA HIS A 236 -9.20 7.04 25.01
C HIS A 236 -10.13 6.07 25.76
N PRO A 237 -10.26 6.14 27.10
CA PRO A 237 -11.08 5.20 27.89
C PRO A 237 -12.54 5.06 27.41
N LYS A 238 -13.13 6.14 26.85
CA LYS A 238 -14.49 6.10 26.30
C LYS A 238 -14.64 5.32 24.99
N GLY A 239 -13.53 5.06 24.30
CA GLY A 239 -13.51 4.32 23.04
C GLY A 239 -13.01 2.88 23.17
N VAL A 240 -12.84 2.39 24.40
CA VAL A 240 -12.29 1.06 24.69
C VAL A 240 -13.42 0.14 25.15
N SER A 241 -13.52 -1.03 24.53
CA SER A 241 -14.45 -2.09 24.89
C SER A 241 -13.94 -2.93 26.08
N ALA A 242 -14.79 -3.76 26.66
CA ALA A 242 -14.38 -4.73 27.67
C ALA A 242 -13.37 -5.75 27.14
N ASP A 243 -13.48 -6.13 25.85
CA ASP A 243 -12.56 -7.05 25.21
C ASP A 243 -11.16 -6.43 25.02
N ASP A 244 -11.10 -5.14 24.66
CA ASP A 244 -9.83 -4.40 24.58
C ASP A 244 -9.13 -4.36 25.95
N ILE A 245 -9.87 -4.15 27.02
CA ILE A 245 -9.33 -4.17 28.40
C ILE A 245 -8.81 -5.56 28.76
N LEU A 246 -9.53 -6.62 28.40
CA LEU A 246 -9.07 -8.00 28.59
C LEU A 246 -7.81 -8.30 27.77
N PHE A 247 -7.77 -7.83 26.52
CA PHE A 247 -6.59 -7.95 25.68
C PHE A 247 -5.38 -7.23 26.32
N MET A 248 -5.55 -5.98 26.75
CA MET A 248 -4.52 -5.21 27.44
C MET A 248 -4.02 -5.96 28.70
N ALA A 249 -4.95 -6.51 29.48
CA ALA A 249 -4.60 -7.25 30.70
C ALA A 249 -3.79 -8.53 30.43
N LYS A 250 -4.07 -9.21 29.32
CA LYS A 250 -3.32 -10.43 28.90
C LYS A 250 -1.92 -10.14 28.31
N HIS A 251 -1.71 -8.94 27.77
CA HIS A 251 -0.48 -8.57 27.06
C HIS A 251 0.37 -7.50 27.78
N THR A 252 0.07 -7.20 29.05
CA THR A 252 0.81 -6.22 29.85
C THR A 252 1.78 -6.87 30.81
N ASP A 253 2.94 -6.25 31.01
CA ASP A 253 3.89 -6.60 32.08
C ASP A 253 3.50 -6.02 33.44
N LYS A 254 2.42 -5.24 33.48
CA LYS A 254 1.99 -4.55 34.72
C LYS A 254 1.19 -5.48 35.61
N ARG A 255 1.64 -5.65 36.86
CA ARG A 255 1.00 -6.53 37.86
C ARG A 255 -0.25 -5.94 38.51
N ARG A 256 -0.44 -4.60 38.43
CA ARG A 256 -1.56 -3.91 39.05
C ARG A 256 -2.47 -3.33 37.98
N TYR A 257 -3.78 -3.49 38.12
CA TYR A 257 -4.79 -2.97 37.22
C TYR A 257 -4.65 -1.46 36.98
N LYS A 258 -4.44 -0.70 38.07
CA LYS A 258 -4.20 0.73 38.03
C LYS A 258 -3.01 1.10 37.14
N SER A 259 -1.89 0.41 37.29
CA SER A 259 -0.68 0.66 36.48
C SER A 259 -0.90 0.29 35.02
N MET A 260 -1.64 -0.78 34.74
CA MET A 260 -2.01 -1.17 33.38
C MET A 260 -2.88 -0.08 32.74
N LEU A 261 -3.96 0.35 33.37
CA LEU A 261 -4.86 1.34 32.80
C LEU A 261 -4.18 2.69 32.57
N THR A 262 -3.31 3.14 33.50
CA THR A 262 -2.58 4.39 33.35
C THR A 262 -1.50 4.36 32.27
N SER A 263 -0.93 3.18 31.97
CA SER A 263 0.09 3.02 30.91
C SER A 263 -0.50 2.70 29.54
N SER A 264 -1.71 2.15 29.47
CA SER A 264 -2.32 1.68 28.22
C SER A 264 -3.42 2.61 27.69
N LEU A 265 -3.90 3.57 28.49
CA LEU A 265 -4.98 4.48 28.11
C LEU A 265 -4.56 5.93 28.24
N SER A 266 -4.98 6.74 27.27
CA SER A 266 -4.75 8.19 27.29
C SER A 266 -5.61 8.86 28.38
N ARG A 267 -5.14 10.00 28.90
CA ARG A 267 -5.84 10.81 29.91
C ARG A 267 -6.20 10.08 31.22
N MET A 268 -5.61 8.92 31.45
CA MET A 268 -5.71 8.20 32.73
C MET A 268 -4.56 8.60 33.65
N SER A 269 -4.88 9.03 34.84
CA SER A 269 -3.88 9.37 35.85
C SER A 269 -4.15 8.58 37.12
N ASN A 270 -3.14 8.50 38.02
CA ASN A 270 -3.28 7.83 39.30
C ASN A 270 -4.42 8.34 40.20
N LYS A 271 -4.96 9.54 39.93
CA LYS A 271 -6.11 10.10 40.63
C LYS A 271 -7.47 9.73 40.01
N ARG A 272 -7.47 9.24 38.75
CA ARG A 272 -8.68 8.94 37.96
C ARG A 272 -8.99 7.46 37.80
N VAL A 273 -8.11 6.58 38.31
CA VAL A 273 -8.23 5.11 38.28
C VAL A 273 -8.57 4.57 39.67
#